data_1f6b767ccadcd02352253c00e5b3fcd4
#
_entry.id   1f6b767ccadcd02352253c00e5b3fcd4
#
_cell.length_a   1.000
_cell.length_b   1.000
_cell.length_c   1.000
_cell.angle_alpha   90.00
_cell.angle_beta   90.00
_cell.angle_gamma   90.00
#
_symmetry.space_group_name_H-M   'P 1'
#
loop_
_entity.id
_entity.type
_entity.pdbx_description
1 polymer ?
#
loop_
_entity_poly.entity_id
_entity_poly.type
_entity_poly.pdbx_seq_one_letter_code
_entity_poly.pdbx_strand_id
1 'polypeptide(L)'
;MPAAPDPHPSFGSYAHPHRLVTTEWLSANIGTPGLKIIESNEDILLYDIGHVPGAIKIDWRGDLNDPVTRDYIDAARFTELMRAKGIERDDTVVIYGDRGNAQAAHALWLFTLFGHEDVRLLDGGREAWISEERDTTFEPPYSNRSEYPAVRRDDGTARAFRDDVLAHIGKPLVDVRSPEEYSGELTPKPDNPEDAAMRGGHIPTALNIPWTRAATADGRFRSRAELDEIYGDLTGRDDLVVYSRVGERSSHSWFVLTYLLGFGTVRNYDGSWTEWGNSVRMPIAKGDAPGEAPASGSRRTRGR
;
A
#
# COMPACT_ATOMS: atom_id res chain seq x y z
N MET A 1 18.45 -17.72 -5.87
CA MET A 1 18.89 -16.49 -6.60
C MET A 1 17.64 -15.74 -7.03
N PRO A 2 17.61 -14.41 -6.90
CA PRO A 2 16.46 -13.62 -7.33
C PRO A 2 16.06 -13.92 -8.79
N ALA A 3 14.77 -13.89 -9.09
CA ALA A 3 14.29 -14.04 -10.46
C ALA A 3 14.70 -12.82 -11.30
N ALA A 4 14.99 -13.02 -12.59
CA ALA A 4 15.32 -11.92 -13.48
C ALA A 4 14.21 -10.86 -13.49
N PRO A 5 14.52 -9.57 -13.64
CA PRO A 5 13.52 -8.53 -13.84
C PRO A 5 12.70 -8.79 -15.11
N ASP A 6 11.45 -8.31 -15.11
CA ASP A 6 10.64 -8.29 -16.34
C ASP A 6 11.20 -7.25 -17.31
N PRO A 7 11.60 -7.65 -18.54
CA PRO A 7 12.17 -6.73 -19.51
C PRO A 7 11.11 -5.93 -20.29
N HIS A 8 9.85 -5.98 -19.88
CA HIS A 8 8.77 -5.37 -20.66
C HIS A 8 9.00 -3.86 -20.87
N PRO A 9 8.95 -3.37 -22.11
CA PRO A 9 9.38 -2.01 -22.45
C PRO A 9 8.52 -0.92 -21.81
N SER A 10 7.26 -1.18 -21.46
CA SER A 10 6.41 -0.21 -20.79
C SER A 10 6.93 0.20 -19.40
N PHE A 11 7.73 -0.64 -18.76
CA PHE A 11 8.29 -0.36 -17.44
C PHE A 11 9.57 0.49 -17.50
N GLY A 12 10.21 0.55 -18.67
CA GLY A 12 11.54 1.17 -18.83
C GLY A 12 11.61 2.66 -18.49
N SER A 13 10.47 3.36 -18.46
CA SER A 13 10.39 4.77 -18.10
C SER A 13 10.18 5.01 -16.59
N TYR A 14 9.81 4.00 -15.81
CA TYR A 14 9.68 4.13 -14.37
C TYR A 14 11.05 4.19 -13.68
N ALA A 15 11.10 4.80 -12.51
CA ALA A 15 12.34 4.94 -11.75
C ALA A 15 12.92 3.59 -11.29
N HIS A 16 12.03 2.65 -10.93
CA HIS A 16 12.40 1.30 -10.47
C HIS A 16 11.59 0.23 -11.23
N PRO A 17 11.88 0.01 -12.53
CA PRO A 17 11.09 -0.87 -13.39
C PRO A 17 11.03 -2.32 -12.88
N HIS A 18 12.05 -2.78 -12.16
CA HIS A 18 12.13 -4.11 -11.60
C HIS A 18 11.11 -4.39 -10.47
N ARG A 19 10.37 -3.38 -10.02
CA ARG A 19 9.32 -3.52 -9.00
C ARG A 19 7.98 -3.98 -9.56
N LEU A 20 7.87 -4.07 -10.88
CA LEU A 20 6.68 -4.56 -11.56
C LEU A 20 6.99 -5.80 -12.39
N VAL A 21 5.99 -6.63 -12.58
CA VAL A 21 5.98 -7.73 -13.54
C VAL A 21 4.64 -7.76 -14.28
N THR A 22 4.68 -8.15 -15.56
CA THR A 22 3.48 -8.39 -16.37
C THR A 22 2.88 -9.77 -16.07
N THR A 23 1.64 -9.95 -16.44
CA THR A 23 0.97 -11.26 -16.39
C THR A 23 1.67 -12.28 -17.30
N GLU A 24 2.21 -11.85 -18.44
CA GLU A 24 2.98 -12.69 -19.35
C GLU A 24 4.28 -13.19 -18.70
N TRP A 25 5.04 -12.26 -18.11
CA TRP A 25 6.25 -12.63 -17.40
C TRP A 25 5.97 -13.59 -16.24
N LEU A 26 4.95 -13.29 -15.44
CA LEU A 26 4.61 -14.14 -14.30
C LEU A 26 4.21 -15.54 -14.77
N SER A 27 3.34 -15.64 -15.80
CA SER A 27 2.91 -16.90 -16.37
C SER A 27 4.08 -17.76 -16.87
N ALA A 28 5.07 -17.15 -17.52
CA ALA A 28 6.26 -17.82 -18.02
C ALA A 28 7.24 -18.28 -16.92
N ASN A 29 7.14 -17.71 -15.72
CA ASN A 29 8.07 -17.95 -14.62
C ASN A 29 7.46 -18.71 -13.43
N ILE A 30 6.19 -19.14 -13.51
CA ILE A 30 5.57 -19.97 -12.48
C ILE A 30 6.41 -21.23 -12.25
N GLY A 31 6.68 -21.56 -10.99
CA GLY A 31 7.50 -22.71 -10.60
C GLY A 31 9.01 -22.50 -10.68
N THR A 32 9.48 -21.31 -11.04
CA THR A 32 10.91 -20.98 -11.00
C THR A 32 11.42 -21.00 -9.55
N PRO A 33 12.51 -21.76 -9.26
CA PRO A 33 13.11 -21.73 -7.93
C PRO A 33 13.49 -20.33 -7.48
N GLY A 34 13.15 -19.97 -6.25
CA GLY A 34 13.40 -18.62 -5.72
C GLY A 34 12.36 -17.57 -6.14
N LEU A 35 11.29 -17.95 -6.83
CA LEU A 35 10.12 -17.12 -7.09
C LEU A 35 8.95 -17.56 -6.21
N LYS A 36 8.39 -16.66 -5.45
CA LYS A 36 7.17 -16.84 -4.65
C LYS A 36 6.09 -15.90 -5.15
N ILE A 37 4.88 -16.43 -5.24
CA ILE A 37 3.71 -15.65 -5.65
C ILE A 37 2.80 -15.54 -4.45
N ILE A 38 2.31 -14.35 -4.15
CA ILE A 38 1.40 -14.08 -3.04
C ILE A 38 0.12 -13.46 -3.58
N GLU A 39 -1.02 -14.01 -3.18
CA GLU A 39 -2.31 -13.34 -3.35
C GLU A 39 -2.76 -12.71 -2.04
N SER A 40 -2.99 -11.38 -2.08
CA SER A 40 -3.51 -10.60 -0.94
C SER A 40 -4.65 -9.71 -1.43
N ASN A 41 -5.87 -10.15 -1.17
CA ASN A 41 -7.11 -9.54 -1.63
C ASN A 41 -7.83 -8.77 -0.51
N GLU A 42 -8.70 -7.83 -0.89
CA GLU A 42 -9.71 -7.32 0.04
C GLU A 42 -10.75 -8.41 0.35
N ASP A 43 -11.26 -9.08 -0.69
CA ASP A 43 -12.10 -10.26 -0.51
C ASP A 43 -11.25 -11.53 -0.47
N ILE A 44 -10.95 -12.00 0.73
CA ILE A 44 -10.12 -13.19 0.96
C ILE A 44 -10.71 -14.49 0.39
N LEU A 45 -12.00 -14.51 0.04
CA LEU A 45 -12.66 -15.69 -0.53
C LEU A 45 -12.32 -15.87 -2.01
N LEU A 46 -11.85 -14.82 -2.69
CA LEU A 46 -11.47 -14.89 -4.10
C LEU A 46 -10.36 -15.90 -4.35
N TYR A 47 -9.45 -16.10 -3.40
CA TYR A 47 -8.41 -17.11 -3.51
C TYR A 47 -9.00 -18.52 -3.69
N ASP A 48 -10.05 -18.84 -2.92
CA ASP A 48 -10.63 -20.17 -2.88
C ASP A 48 -11.48 -20.50 -4.12
N ILE A 49 -11.86 -19.47 -4.91
CA ILE A 49 -12.58 -19.64 -6.19
C ILE A 49 -11.68 -19.59 -7.43
N GLY A 50 -10.36 -19.65 -7.22
CA GLY A 50 -9.34 -19.74 -8.25
C GLY A 50 -8.27 -18.67 -8.10
N HIS A 51 -7.02 -19.08 -8.05
CA HIS A 51 -5.84 -18.24 -7.89
C HIS A 51 -4.75 -18.60 -8.90
N VAL A 52 -3.73 -17.76 -9.04
CA VAL A 52 -2.56 -18.01 -9.89
C VAL A 52 -1.89 -19.30 -9.42
N PRO A 53 -1.55 -20.27 -10.32
CA PRO A 53 -0.89 -21.50 -9.91
C PRO A 53 0.36 -21.24 -9.08
N GLY A 54 0.43 -21.87 -7.91
CA GLY A 54 1.54 -21.69 -6.96
C GLY A 54 1.44 -20.45 -6.06
N ALA A 55 0.37 -19.67 -6.15
CA ALA A 55 0.18 -18.52 -5.28
C ALA A 55 -0.14 -18.91 -3.83
N ILE A 56 0.50 -18.26 -2.90
CA ILE A 56 0.34 -18.38 -1.46
C ILE A 56 -0.69 -17.34 -1.00
N LYS A 57 -1.70 -17.77 -0.23
CA LYS A 57 -2.66 -16.84 0.38
C LYS A 57 -2.02 -16.12 1.56
N ILE A 58 -2.12 -14.79 1.57
CA ILE A 58 -1.88 -13.94 2.75
C ILE A 58 -3.12 -13.08 2.99
N ASP A 59 -3.77 -13.32 4.10
CA ASP A 59 -4.85 -12.47 4.59
C ASP A 59 -4.26 -11.21 5.24
N TRP A 60 -4.46 -10.07 4.59
CA TRP A 60 -3.89 -8.81 5.07
C TRP A 60 -4.38 -8.40 6.47
N ARG A 61 -5.60 -8.79 6.87
CA ARG A 61 -6.12 -8.54 8.22
C ARG A 61 -5.66 -9.60 9.22
N GLY A 62 -5.83 -10.87 8.89
CA GLY A 62 -5.56 -11.97 9.81
C GLY A 62 -4.08 -12.29 9.97
N ASP A 63 -3.31 -12.26 8.86
CA ASP A 63 -1.90 -12.62 8.87
C ASP A 63 -0.97 -11.45 9.19
N LEU A 64 -1.34 -10.20 8.81
CA LEU A 64 -0.43 -9.05 8.85
C LEU A 64 -0.71 -8.05 9.99
N ASN A 65 -1.82 -8.17 10.71
CA ASN A 65 -2.16 -7.26 11.81
C ASN A 65 -2.09 -7.96 13.18
N ASP A 66 -1.82 -7.16 14.20
CA ASP A 66 -1.99 -7.57 15.59
C ASP A 66 -3.41 -7.23 16.06
N PRO A 67 -4.21 -8.24 16.48
CA PRO A 67 -5.61 -8.02 16.81
C PRO A 67 -5.85 -7.24 18.10
N VAL A 68 -4.80 -7.06 18.92
CA VAL A 68 -4.91 -6.37 20.22
C VAL A 68 -4.49 -4.91 20.11
N THR A 69 -3.35 -4.66 19.47
CA THR A 69 -2.77 -3.32 19.41
C THR A 69 -3.25 -2.53 18.19
N ARG A 70 -3.87 -3.19 17.22
CA ARG A 70 -4.22 -2.64 15.89
C ARG A 70 -2.98 -2.17 15.10
N ASP A 71 -1.80 -2.54 15.55
CA ASP A 71 -0.56 -2.39 14.79
C ASP A 71 -0.38 -3.60 13.84
N TYR A 72 0.63 -3.58 13.01
CA TYR A 72 1.05 -4.76 12.25
C TYR A 72 1.73 -5.77 13.16
N ILE A 73 1.81 -7.01 12.67
CA ILE A 73 2.57 -8.05 13.36
C ILE A 73 3.99 -7.59 13.62
N ASP A 74 4.55 -8.05 14.74
CA ASP A 74 5.94 -7.78 15.09
C ASP A 74 6.93 -8.58 14.24
N ALA A 75 8.21 -8.31 14.40
CA ALA A 75 9.28 -8.94 13.66
C ALA A 75 9.36 -10.46 13.87
N ALA A 76 9.01 -10.95 15.05
CA ALA A 76 9.03 -12.38 15.35
C ALA A 76 7.87 -13.09 14.62
N ARG A 77 6.68 -12.51 14.65
CA ARG A 77 5.51 -13.03 13.95
C ARG A 77 5.69 -12.97 12.42
N PHE A 78 6.28 -11.88 11.88
CA PHE A 78 6.59 -11.80 10.46
C PHE A 78 7.58 -12.89 10.04
N THR A 79 8.67 -13.07 10.80
CA THR A 79 9.65 -14.13 10.55
C THR A 79 8.99 -15.51 10.54
N GLU A 80 8.10 -15.77 11.52
CA GLU A 80 7.37 -17.03 11.61
C GLU A 80 6.39 -17.24 10.45
N LEU A 81 5.70 -16.18 10.03
CA LEU A 81 4.81 -16.20 8.87
C LEU A 81 5.59 -16.57 7.60
N MET A 82 6.74 -15.93 7.35
CA MET A 82 7.57 -16.23 6.19
C MET A 82 8.04 -17.70 6.21
N ARG A 83 8.48 -18.18 7.37
CA ARG A 83 8.87 -19.60 7.54
C ARG A 83 7.71 -20.56 7.28
N ALA A 84 6.55 -20.29 7.83
CA ALA A 84 5.36 -21.13 7.64
C ALA A 84 4.89 -21.16 6.18
N LYS A 85 5.03 -20.04 5.47
CA LYS A 85 4.68 -19.93 4.04
C LYS A 85 5.80 -20.43 3.10
N GLY A 86 6.94 -20.87 3.62
CA GLY A 86 8.05 -21.38 2.82
C GLY A 86 8.75 -20.31 1.96
N ILE A 87 8.79 -19.07 2.45
CA ILE A 87 9.45 -17.94 1.81
C ILE A 87 10.84 -17.80 2.40
N GLU A 88 11.88 -17.74 1.57
CA GLU A 88 13.25 -17.47 1.98
C GLU A 88 13.58 -15.98 1.84
N ARG A 89 14.62 -15.53 2.54
CA ARG A 89 15.01 -14.12 2.57
C ARG A 89 15.44 -13.56 1.21
N ASP A 90 16.01 -14.38 0.37
CA ASP A 90 16.50 -14.06 -0.96
C ASP A 90 15.55 -14.47 -2.10
N ASP A 91 14.33 -14.90 -1.77
CA ASP A 91 13.31 -15.13 -2.77
C ASP A 91 12.85 -13.80 -3.40
N THR A 92 12.56 -13.84 -4.69
CA THR A 92 11.73 -12.84 -5.35
C THR A 92 10.28 -13.09 -4.99
N VAL A 93 9.61 -12.10 -4.42
CA VAL A 93 8.19 -12.19 -4.06
C VAL A 93 7.37 -11.33 -5.01
N VAL A 94 6.47 -11.93 -5.76
CA VAL A 94 5.47 -11.22 -6.59
C VAL A 94 4.14 -11.23 -5.86
N ILE A 95 3.60 -10.05 -5.57
CA ILE A 95 2.32 -9.91 -4.88
C ILE A 95 1.27 -9.39 -5.86
N TYR A 96 0.06 -9.93 -5.79
CA TYR A 96 -1.09 -9.45 -6.54
C TYR A 96 -2.35 -9.54 -5.69
N GLY A 97 -3.38 -8.82 -6.10
CA GLY A 97 -4.66 -8.81 -5.42
C GLY A 97 -5.78 -8.30 -6.31
N ASP A 98 -6.95 -8.20 -5.73
CA ASP A 98 -8.14 -7.61 -6.32
C ASP A 98 -8.15 -6.07 -6.18
N ARG A 99 -9.22 -5.46 -6.68
CA ARG A 99 -9.50 -4.02 -6.56
C ARG A 99 -8.29 -3.12 -6.85
N GLY A 100 -7.66 -3.36 -8.01
CA GLY A 100 -6.52 -2.56 -8.46
C GLY A 100 -5.28 -2.70 -7.59
N ASN A 101 -5.05 -3.85 -6.98
CA ASN A 101 -3.88 -4.14 -6.15
C ASN A 101 -3.75 -3.32 -4.85
N ALA A 102 -4.82 -2.75 -4.32
CA ALA A 102 -4.69 -1.91 -3.11
C ALA A 102 -4.10 -2.71 -1.93
N GLN A 103 -4.63 -3.91 -1.64
CA GLN A 103 -4.13 -4.79 -0.57
C GLN A 103 -2.79 -5.43 -0.92
N ALA A 104 -2.54 -5.73 -2.19
CA ALA A 104 -1.24 -6.21 -2.65
C ALA A 104 -0.14 -5.16 -2.44
N ALA A 105 -0.40 -3.90 -2.78
CA ALA A 105 0.50 -2.78 -2.51
C ALA A 105 0.72 -2.56 -1.01
N HIS A 106 -0.31 -2.78 -0.20
CA HIS A 106 -0.20 -2.72 1.26
C HIS A 106 0.69 -3.84 1.81
N ALA A 107 0.50 -5.07 1.35
CA ALA A 107 1.36 -6.18 1.72
C ALA A 107 2.81 -5.93 1.27
N LEU A 108 3.05 -5.44 0.05
CA LEU A 108 4.38 -5.06 -0.43
C LEU A 108 5.03 -4.00 0.45
N TRP A 109 4.29 -2.93 0.79
CA TRP A 109 4.78 -1.89 1.69
C TRP A 109 5.20 -2.47 3.04
N LEU A 110 4.42 -3.40 3.59
CA LEU A 110 4.72 -4.07 4.85
C LEU A 110 5.98 -4.94 4.74
N PHE A 111 6.14 -5.70 3.66
CA PHE A 111 7.38 -6.45 3.37
C PHE A 111 8.59 -5.52 3.33
N THR A 112 8.44 -4.31 2.81
CA THR A 112 9.50 -3.29 2.79
C THR A 112 9.88 -2.84 4.21
N LEU A 113 8.90 -2.68 5.12
CA LEU A 113 9.19 -2.36 6.54
C LEU A 113 10.03 -3.44 7.23
N PHE A 114 9.84 -4.71 6.84
CA PHE A 114 10.67 -5.83 7.33
C PHE A 114 11.93 -6.07 6.48
N GLY A 115 12.17 -5.18 5.52
CA GLY A 115 13.39 -5.16 4.70
C GLY A 115 13.50 -6.31 3.71
N HIS A 116 12.41 -6.97 3.28
CA HIS A 116 12.48 -7.94 2.19
C HIS A 116 12.82 -7.21 0.89
N GLU A 117 13.95 -7.54 0.27
CA GLU A 117 14.54 -6.70 -0.77
C GLU A 117 13.83 -6.78 -2.11
N ASP A 118 13.51 -7.99 -2.58
CA ASP A 118 12.94 -8.22 -3.92
C ASP A 118 11.45 -8.55 -3.83
N VAL A 119 10.65 -7.50 -3.65
CA VAL A 119 9.18 -7.59 -3.69
C VAL A 119 8.67 -6.78 -4.87
N ARG A 120 7.80 -7.40 -5.67
CA ARG A 120 7.26 -6.84 -6.91
C ARG A 120 5.75 -6.92 -6.91
N LEU A 121 5.07 -6.03 -7.65
CA LEU A 121 3.64 -6.14 -7.93
C LEU A 121 3.41 -6.75 -9.32
N LEU A 122 2.37 -7.57 -9.43
CA LEU A 122 1.80 -7.95 -10.72
C LEU A 122 0.99 -6.77 -11.27
N ASP A 123 1.43 -6.18 -12.37
CA ASP A 123 0.74 -5.05 -13.00
C ASP A 123 -0.65 -5.46 -13.51
N GLY A 124 -1.68 -4.75 -13.04
CA GLY A 124 -3.08 -5.08 -13.29
C GLY A 124 -3.69 -6.13 -12.34
N GLY A 125 -2.89 -6.75 -11.46
CA GLY A 125 -3.37 -7.63 -10.41
C GLY A 125 -4.21 -8.81 -10.89
N ARG A 126 -5.18 -9.19 -10.04
CA ARG A 126 -6.10 -10.30 -10.31
C ARG A 126 -6.99 -10.00 -11.53
N GLU A 127 -7.44 -8.77 -11.67
CA GLU A 127 -8.33 -8.37 -12.76
C GLU A 127 -7.67 -8.62 -14.12
N ALA A 128 -6.42 -8.22 -14.30
CA ALA A 128 -5.68 -8.44 -15.53
C ALA A 128 -5.46 -9.94 -15.80
N TRP A 129 -5.07 -10.70 -14.77
CA TRP A 129 -4.86 -12.15 -14.90
C TRP A 129 -6.10 -12.89 -15.39
N ILE A 130 -7.26 -12.59 -14.80
CA ILE A 130 -8.53 -13.22 -15.15
C ILE A 130 -9.04 -12.73 -16.50
N SER A 131 -8.94 -11.43 -16.82
CA SER A 131 -9.42 -10.87 -18.09
C SER A 131 -8.61 -11.37 -19.29
N GLU A 132 -7.36 -11.77 -19.07
CA GLU A 132 -6.51 -12.41 -20.09
C GLU A 132 -6.72 -13.94 -20.17
N GLU A 133 -7.71 -14.49 -19.46
CA GLU A 133 -8.04 -15.92 -19.45
C GLU A 133 -6.83 -16.82 -19.12
N ARG A 134 -5.94 -16.34 -18.22
CA ARG A 134 -4.78 -17.10 -17.80
C ARG A 134 -5.16 -18.22 -16.82
N ASP A 135 -4.34 -19.27 -16.79
CA ASP A 135 -4.57 -20.44 -15.95
C ASP A 135 -4.75 -20.07 -14.46
N THR A 136 -5.74 -20.70 -13.84
CA THR A 136 -5.98 -20.65 -12.40
C THR A 136 -6.06 -22.05 -11.81
N THR A 137 -5.84 -22.14 -10.50
CA THR A 137 -5.99 -23.38 -9.74
C THR A 137 -6.78 -23.14 -8.46
N PHE A 138 -7.34 -24.20 -7.89
CA PHE A 138 -7.97 -24.22 -6.57
C PHE A 138 -7.07 -24.84 -5.49
N GLU A 139 -5.94 -25.41 -5.92
CA GLU A 139 -5.06 -26.13 -5.01
C GLU A 139 -3.98 -25.19 -4.45
N PRO A 140 -3.93 -25.01 -3.12
CA PRO A 140 -2.87 -24.23 -2.51
C PRO A 140 -1.51 -24.90 -2.72
N PRO A 141 -0.43 -24.14 -2.91
CA PRO A 141 0.89 -24.72 -3.10
C PRO A 141 1.35 -25.44 -1.84
N TYR A 142 1.97 -26.59 -2.04
CA TYR A 142 2.70 -27.23 -0.96
C TYR A 142 4.03 -26.49 -0.77
N SER A 143 4.29 -26.00 0.44
CA SER A 143 5.56 -25.38 0.80
C SER A 143 6.14 -26.04 2.03
N ASN A 144 7.40 -26.45 1.94
CA ASN A 144 8.16 -26.78 3.13
C ASN A 144 8.43 -25.50 3.94
N ARG A 145 8.51 -25.65 5.24
CA ARG A 145 8.91 -24.55 6.12
C ARG A 145 10.32 -24.06 5.74
N SER A 146 10.49 -22.76 5.61
CA SER A 146 11.76 -22.12 5.28
C SER A 146 12.60 -21.76 6.53
N GLU A 147 13.83 -21.29 6.30
CA GLU A 147 14.74 -20.79 7.33
C GLU A 147 14.85 -19.27 7.32
N TYR A 148 13.75 -18.55 7.05
CA TYR A 148 13.76 -17.10 7.02
C TYR A 148 14.43 -16.53 8.27
N PRO A 149 15.46 -15.64 8.14
CA PRO A 149 16.19 -15.11 9.29
C PRO A 149 15.33 -14.17 10.12
N ALA A 150 15.68 -14.00 11.38
CA ALA A 150 15.08 -12.95 12.22
C ALA A 150 15.38 -11.57 11.60
N VAL A 151 14.36 -10.75 11.47
CA VAL A 151 14.44 -9.40 10.91
C VAL A 151 14.07 -8.35 11.94
N ARG A 152 14.23 -7.09 11.60
CA ARG A 152 13.69 -5.94 12.34
C ARG A 152 12.71 -5.20 11.46
N ARG A 153 11.66 -4.61 12.06
CA ARG A 153 10.75 -3.71 11.38
C ARG A 153 11.33 -2.28 11.43
N ASP A 154 11.40 -1.63 10.28
CA ASP A 154 11.76 -0.23 10.19
C ASP A 154 10.49 0.62 10.02
N ASP A 155 10.05 1.22 11.11
CA ASP A 155 8.90 2.12 11.11
C ASP A 155 9.30 3.59 10.82
N GLY A 156 10.59 3.89 10.64
CA GLY A 156 11.08 5.26 10.48
C GLY A 156 11.19 5.76 9.05
N THR A 157 11.45 4.86 8.10
CA THR A 157 11.75 5.26 6.71
C THR A 157 10.50 5.44 5.86
N ALA A 158 9.61 4.46 5.84
CA ALA A 158 8.45 4.43 4.94
C ALA A 158 7.09 4.56 5.66
N ARG A 159 7.07 4.78 6.97
CA ARG A 159 5.88 4.89 7.80
C ARG A 159 5.82 6.24 8.51
N ALA A 160 4.63 6.78 8.69
CA ALA A 160 4.38 7.94 9.53
C ALA A 160 3.30 7.59 10.55
N PHE A 161 3.45 8.07 11.78
CA PHE A 161 2.45 7.98 12.84
C PHE A 161 1.67 9.27 12.98
N ARG A 162 0.55 9.25 13.68
CA ARG A 162 -0.34 10.39 13.88
C ARG A 162 0.40 11.66 14.33
N ASP A 163 1.33 11.54 15.27
CA ASP A 163 2.03 12.69 15.81
C ASP A 163 3.06 13.26 14.81
N ASP A 164 3.65 12.39 13.97
CA ASP A 164 4.49 12.82 12.83
C ASP A 164 3.65 13.64 11.83
N VAL A 165 2.46 13.14 11.50
CA VAL A 165 1.54 13.81 10.58
C VAL A 165 1.06 15.13 11.16
N LEU A 166 0.77 15.20 12.45
CA LEU A 166 0.40 16.47 13.11
C LEU A 166 1.52 17.50 12.99
N ALA A 167 2.77 17.09 13.15
CA ALA A 167 3.94 17.95 12.98
C ALA A 167 4.25 18.26 11.49
N HIS A 168 3.67 17.47 10.57
CA HIS A 168 3.87 17.61 9.14
C HIS A 168 2.85 18.53 8.45
N ILE A 169 1.79 18.96 9.14
CA ILE A 169 0.79 19.89 8.59
C ILE A 169 1.49 21.17 8.08
N GLY A 170 1.19 21.58 6.84
CA GLY A 170 1.87 22.65 6.13
C GLY A 170 3.04 22.21 5.26
N LYS A 171 3.42 20.95 5.31
CA LYS A 171 4.37 20.29 4.40
C LYS A 171 3.62 19.42 3.39
N PRO A 172 4.31 18.80 2.40
CA PRO A 172 3.66 17.96 1.39
C PRO A 172 2.90 16.79 1.99
N LEU A 173 1.57 16.83 1.94
CA LEU A 173 0.65 15.85 2.47
C LEU A 173 -0.43 15.55 1.44
N VAL A 174 -0.69 14.27 1.18
CA VAL A 174 -1.63 13.82 0.15
C VAL A 174 -2.70 12.92 0.75
N ASP A 175 -3.96 13.32 0.57
CA ASP A 175 -5.14 12.49 0.79
C ASP A 175 -5.48 11.77 -0.51
N VAL A 176 -5.41 10.44 -0.49
CA VAL A 176 -5.65 9.64 -1.70
C VAL A 176 -7.08 9.09 -1.79
N ARG A 177 -7.98 9.51 -0.88
CA ARG A 177 -9.39 9.15 -0.88
C ARG A 177 -10.14 9.87 -2.01
N SER A 178 -11.41 9.48 -2.21
CA SER A 178 -12.25 10.18 -3.18
C SER A 178 -12.48 11.65 -2.79
N PRO A 179 -12.83 12.52 -3.76
CA PRO A 179 -13.14 13.94 -3.47
C PRO A 179 -14.26 14.11 -2.44
N GLU A 180 -15.27 13.25 -2.46
CA GLU A 180 -16.41 13.29 -1.55
C GLU A 180 -16.01 12.86 -0.12
N GLU A 181 -15.08 11.91 0.02
CA GLU A 181 -14.48 11.55 1.32
C GLU A 181 -13.61 12.69 1.84
N TYR A 182 -12.84 13.34 0.95
CA TYR A 182 -11.97 14.45 1.27
C TYR A 182 -12.75 15.68 1.71
N SER A 183 -13.74 16.11 0.96
CA SER A 183 -14.59 17.27 1.29
C SER A 183 -15.39 17.05 2.58
N GLY A 184 -15.65 15.80 2.94
CA GLY A 184 -16.48 15.40 4.07
C GLY A 184 -17.97 15.35 3.74
N GLU A 185 -18.34 15.38 2.45
CA GLU A 185 -19.71 15.15 1.99
C GLU A 185 -20.10 13.68 2.18
N LEU A 186 -19.18 12.78 1.89
CA LEU A 186 -19.34 11.34 2.12
C LEU A 186 -18.60 10.94 3.38
N THR A 187 -19.33 10.44 4.36
CA THR A 187 -18.74 9.64 5.44
C THR A 187 -19.01 8.19 5.10
N PRO A 188 -18.05 7.45 4.53
CA PRO A 188 -18.30 6.08 4.13
C PRO A 188 -18.81 5.26 5.30
N LYS A 189 -19.85 4.47 5.07
CA LYS A 189 -20.18 3.35 5.95
C LYS A 189 -19.38 2.17 5.41
N PRO A 190 -18.23 1.86 6.00
CA PRO A 190 -17.46 0.72 5.54
C PRO A 190 -18.25 -0.57 5.83
N ASP A 191 -18.00 -1.59 5.01
CA ASP A 191 -18.53 -2.94 5.23
C ASP A 191 -18.09 -3.45 6.61
N ASN A 192 -16.93 -2.99 7.07
CA ASN A 192 -16.43 -3.21 8.41
C ASN A 192 -16.62 -1.94 9.29
N PRO A 193 -17.49 -1.99 10.33
CA PRO A 193 -17.71 -0.85 11.23
C PRO A 193 -16.45 -0.34 11.92
N GLU A 194 -15.44 -1.17 12.10
CA GLU A 194 -14.16 -0.82 12.73
C GLU A 194 -13.37 0.22 11.90
N ASP A 195 -13.64 0.30 10.61
CA ASP A 195 -13.00 1.24 9.69
C ASP A 195 -13.77 2.59 9.60
N ALA A 196 -14.82 2.77 10.37
CA ALA A 196 -15.62 3.99 10.36
C ALA A 196 -14.92 5.15 11.07
N ALA A 197 -15.05 6.35 10.51
CA ALA A 197 -14.65 7.59 11.17
C ALA A 197 -15.89 8.41 11.58
N MET A 198 -15.85 8.96 12.80
CA MET A 198 -16.95 9.78 13.34
C MET A 198 -17.06 11.15 12.67
N ARG A 199 -15.99 11.66 12.05
CA ARG A 199 -15.93 12.99 11.45
C ARG A 199 -15.55 12.89 9.98
N GLY A 200 -16.25 13.64 9.12
CA GLY A 200 -15.90 13.84 7.70
C GLY A 200 -14.95 15.00 7.51
N GLY A 201 -14.25 15.04 6.37
CA GLY A 201 -13.29 16.04 5.97
C GLY A 201 -11.88 15.45 5.74
N HIS A 202 -10.86 16.29 5.85
CA HIS A 202 -9.46 15.92 5.59
C HIS A 202 -8.49 16.57 6.58
N ILE A 203 -7.25 16.12 6.58
CA ILE A 203 -6.16 16.75 7.35
C ILE A 203 -5.84 18.11 6.71
N PRO A 204 -5.82 19.22 7.47
CA PRO A 204 -5.54 20.54 6.90
C PRO A 204 -4.24 20.57 6.10
N THR A 205 -4.25 21.30 4.98
CA THR A 205 -3.17 21.44 3.99
C THR A 205 -2.91 20.22 3.11
N ALA A 206 -3.63 19.11 3.30
CA ALA A 206 -3.51 17.96 2.40
C ALA A 206 -4.06 18.29 1.00
N LEU A 207 -3.34 17.86 -0.04
CA LEU A 207 -3.83 17.86 -1.42
C LEU A 207 -4.65 16.57 -1.65
N ASN A 208 -5.76 16.66 -2.39
CA ASN A 208 -6.51 15.49 -2.78
C ASN A 208 -6.04 14.96 -4.14
N ILE A 209 -5.42 13.80 -4.13
CA ILE A 209 -5.03 13.08 -5.34
C ILE A 209 -5.54 11.64 -5.21
N PRO A 210 -6.76 11.33 -5.67
CA PRO A 210 -7.34 10.00 -5.55
C PRO A 210 -6.44 8.92 -6.14
N TRP A 211 -6.20 7.85 -5.38
CA TRP A 211 -5.29 6.76 -5.78
C TRP A 211 -5.70 6.11 -7.09
N THR A 212 -7.00 6.04 -7.39
CA THR A 212 -7.55 5.47 -8.62
C THR A 212 -7.08 6.20 -9.89
N ARG A 213 -6.63 7.46 -9.77
CA ARG A 213 -6.09 8.20 -10.91
C ARG A 213 -4.79 7.60 -11.45
N ALA A 214 -4.06 6.84 -10.63
CA ALA A 214 -2.79 6.24 -11.02
C ALA A 214 -2.95 4.91 -11.79
N ALA A 215 -4.16 4.36 -11.85
CA ALA A 215 -4.46 3.12 -12.55
C ALA A 215 -5.41 3.36 -13.73
N THR A 216 -5.33 2.46 -14.70
CA THR A 216 -6.27 2.35 -15.82
C THR A 216 -7.48 1.50 -15.42
N ALA A 217 -8.48 1.41 -16.29
CA ALA A 217 -9.71 0.67 -16.00
C ALA A 217 -9.49 -0.84 -15.82
N ASP A 218 -8.40 -1.39 -16.36
CA ASP A 218 -8.00 -2.79 -16.22
C ASP A 218 -7.03 -3.04 -15.05
N GLY A 219 -6.86 -2.05 -14.18
CA GLY A 219 -6.04 -2.13 -12.95
C GLY A 219 -4.55 -1.94 -13.16
N ARG A 220 -4.06 -1.77 -14.40
CA ARG A 220 -2.64 -1.51 -14.67
C ARG A 220 -2.25 -0.09 -14.29
N PHE A 221 -0.98 0.11 -13.94
CA PHE A 221 -0.46 1.44 -13.71
C PHE A 221 -0.42 2.25 -15.00
N ARG A 222 -0.71 3.54 -14.89
CA ARG A 222 -0.57 4.49 -15.99
C ARG A 222 0.90 4.68 -16.35
N SER A 223 1.15 5.06 -17.61
CA SER A 223 2.49 5.39 -18.09
C SER A 223 3.17 6.46 -17.23
N ARG A 224 4.48 6.47 -17.23
CA ARG A 224 5.28 7.47 -16.50
C ARG A 224 4.84 8.90 -16.83
N ALA A 225 4.57 9.22 -18.07
CA ALA A 225 4.17 10.56 -18.51
C ALA A 225 2.80 10.96 -17.90
N GLU A 226 1.82 10.03 -17.88
CA GLU A 226 0.52 10.29 -17.27
C GLU A 226 0.65 10.45 -15.74
N LEU A 227 1.51 9.66 -15.10
CA LEU A 227 1.77 9.79 -13.66
C LEU A 227 2.49 11.10 -13.32
N ASP A 228 3.44 11.55 -14.15
CA ASP A 228 4.09 12.85 -13.99
C ASP A 228 3.08 14.01 -14.10
N GLU A 229 2.05 13.89 -14.94
CA GLU A 229 0.96 14.88 -15.03
C GLU A 229 0.06 14.83 -13.77
N ILE A 230 -0.33 13.63 -13.32
CA ILE A 230 -1.22 13.44 -12.15
C ILE A 230 -0.60 13.98 -10.87
N TYR A 231 0.70 13.75 -10.68
CA TYR A 231 1.44 14.12 -9.47
C TYR A 231 2.33 15.37 -9.66
N GLY A 232 2.12 16.13 -10.72
CA GLY A 232 2.94 17.30 -11.09
C GLY A 232 3.08 18.34 -9.99
N ASP A 233 2.03 18.57 -9.20
CA ASP A 233 2.04 19.50 -8.06
C ASP A 233 2.99 19.08 -6.93
N LEU A 234 3.45 17.83 -6.93
CA LEU A 234 4.41 17.30 -5.96
C LEU A 234 5.86 17.37 -6.45
N THR A 235 6.08 17.72 -7.72
CA THR A 235 7.43 17.76 -8.30
C THR A 235 8.36 18.71 -7.54
N GLY A 236 9.56 18.20 -7.20
CA GLY A 236 10.55 18.95 -6.43
C GLY A 236 10.24 19.11 -4.94
N ARG A 237 9.21 18.42 -4.44
CA ARG A 237 8.91 18.36 -3.01
C ARG A 237 9.54 17.11 -2.41
N ASP A 238 10.13 17.26 -1.25
CA ASP A 238 10.69 16.19 -0.44
C ASP A 238 9.83 15.92 0.79
N ASP A 239 10.03 14.75 1.41
CA ASP A 239 9.37 14.34 2.65
C ASP A 239 7.83 14.36 2.52
N LEU A 240 7.33 13.57 1.59
CA LEU A 240 5.90 13.40 1.33
C LEU A 240 5.26 12.45 2.35
N VAL A 241 4.07 12.78 2.80
CA VAL A 241 3.21 11.85 3.54
C VAL A 241 1.93 11.60 2.75
N VAL A 242 1.57 10.34 2.60
CA VAL A 242 0.31 9.92 1.97
C VAL A 242 -0.58 9.22 3.00
N TYR A 243 -1.90 9.42 2.91
CA TYR A 243 -2.86 8.71 3.76
C TYR A 243 -4.16 8.43 3.02
N SER A 244 -4.89 7.43 3.51
CA SER A 244 -6.19 7.04 2.96
C SER A 244 -7.26 6.87 4.04
N ARG A 245 -8.02 5.79 3.99
CA ARG A 245 -8.96 5.40 5.05
C ARG A 245 -8.27 4.58 6.14
N VAL A 246 -7.56 3.51 5.79
CA VAL A 246 -6.86 2.59 6.70
C VAL A 246 -5.47 2.16 6.22
N GLY A 247 -4.86 2.85 5.26
CA GLY A 247 -3.48 2.62 4.80
C GLY A 247 -3.32 1.84 3.50
N GLU A 248 -4.31 1.06 3.05
CA GLU A 248 -4.21 0.21 1.86
C GLU A 248 -4.12 1.02 0.55
N ARG A 249 -5.03 1.96 0.36
CA ARG A 249 -5.05 2.82 -0.83
C ARG A 249 -3.86 3.78 -0.86
N SER A 250 -3.40 4.23 0.30
CA SER A 250 -2.21 5.06 0.38
C SER A 250 -0.92 4.27 0.18
N SER A 251 -0.89 2.97 0.46
CA SER A 251 0.23 2.11 0.07
C SER A 251 0.37 1.99 -1.44
N HIS A 252 -0.74 1.96 -2.18
CA HIS A 252 -0.72 2.00 -3.65
C HIS A 252 -0.09 3.31 -4.15
N SER A 253 -0.53 4.48 -3.64
CA SER A 253 0.07 5.77 -4.01
C SER A 253 1.52 5.91 -3.53
N TRP A 254 1.86 5.35 -2.37
CA TRP A 254 3.24 5.26 -1.90
C TRP A 254 4.12 4.46 -2.88
N PHE A 255 3.62 3.32 -3.39
CA PHE A 255 4.32 2.53 -4.40
C PHE A 255 4.56 3.34 -5.67
N VAL A 256 3.54 4.03 -6.18
CA VAL A 256 3.64 4.89 -7.37
C VAL A 256 4.69 5.98 -7.18
N LEU A 257 4.59 6.74 -6.09
CA LEU A 257 5.50 7.85 -5.82
C LEU A 257 6.94 7.37 -5.61
N THR A 258 7.12 6.30 -4.83
CA THR A 258 8.46 5.78 -4.50
C THR A 258 9.10 5.06 -5.67
N TYR A 259 8.38 4.10 -6.28
CA TYR A 259 9.01 3.19 -7.24
C TYR A 259 8.76 3.55 -8.69
N LEU A 260 7.62 4.12 -9.04
CA LEU A 260 7.37 4.48 -10.42
C LEU A 260 7.86 5.89 -10.75
N LEU A 261 7.68 6.83 -9.84
CA LEU A 261 8.10 8.22 -10.02
C LEU A 261 9.48 8.53 -9.42
N GLY A 262 9.95 7.78 -8.42
CA GLY A 262 11.28 7.93 -7.83
C GLY A 262 11.42 9.10 -6.84
N PHE A 263 10.33 9.43 -6.13
CA PHE A 263 10.42 10.39 -5.02
C PHE A 263 11.31 9.85 -3.89
N GLY A 264 12.20 10.67 -3.36
CA GLY A 264 13.24 10.23 -2.41
C GLY A 264 12.71 9.79 -1.05
N THR A 265 11.75 10.52 -0.50
CA THR A 265 11.15 10.21 0.81
C THR A 265 9.63 10.28 0.73
N VAL A 266 8.99 9.13 0.80
CA VAL A 266 7.54 9.01 0.87
C VAL A 266 7.17 8.13 2.05
N ARG A 267 6.34 8.62 2.96
CA ARG A 267 5.87 7.88 4.13
C ARG A 267 4.37 7.64 4.06
N ASN A 268 3.96 6.43 4.35
CA ASN A 268 2.54 6.08 4.47
C ASN A 268 2.08 6.28 5.92
N TYR A 269 1.08 7.11 6.11
CA TYR A 269 0.34 7.20 7.37
C TYR A 269 -0.78 6.16 7.35
N ASP A 270 -0.48 4.99 7.84
CA ASP A 270 -1.39 3.84 7.81
C ASP A 270 -2.57 3.96 8.77
N GLY A 271 -2.43 4.63 9.91
CA GLY A 271 -3.55 4.97 10.80
C GLY A 271 -4.64 5.75 10.08
N SER A 272 -4.24 6.60 9.14
CA SER A 272 -5.10 7.22 8.14
C SER A 272 -6.33 7.95 8.73
N TRP A 273 -7.40 8.08 7.94
CA TRP A 273 -8.59 8.80 8.37
C TRP A 273 -9.33 8.10 9.52
N THR A 274 -9.27 6.77 9.58
CA THR A 274 -9.88 6.01 10.67
C THR A 274 -9.25 6.36 12.03
N GLU A 275 -7.95 6.60 12.09
CA GLU A 275 -7.32 7.11 13.31
C GLU A 275 -7.57 8.60 13.49
N TRP A 276 -7.29 9.42 12.46
CA TRP A 276 -7.37 10.88 12.55
C TRP A 276 -8.77 11.38 12.83
N GLY A 277 -9.76 10.88 12.08
CA GLY A 277 -11.16 11.28 12.19
C GLY A 277 -11.80 10.90 13.52
N ASN A 278 -11.27 9.90 14.22
CA ASN A 278 -11.73 9.47 15.55
C ASN A 278 -10.93 10.06 16.71
N SER A 279 -9.75 10.61 16.44
CA SER A 279 -8.89 11.16 17.49
C SER A 279 -9.41 12.52 17.99
N VAL A 280 -9.49 12.67 19.32
CA VAL A 280 -9.92 13.91 19.98
C VAL A 280 -8.93 15.02 19.69
N ARG A 281 -9.45 16.21 19.34
CA ARG A 281 -8.68 17.45 19.09
C ARG A 281 -7.79 17.44 17.83
N MET A 282 -7.82 16.41 17.00
CA MET A 282 -7.14 16.47 15.71
C MET A 282 -7.82 17.53 14.81
N PRO A 283 -7.04 18.42 14.18
CA PRO A 283 -7.58 19.46 13.29
C PRO A 283 -8.15 18.80 12.02
N ILE A 284 -9.25 19.35 11.53
CA ILE A 284 -9.94 18.91 10.32
C ILE A 284 -10.32 20.12 9.48
N ALA A 285 -10.06 20.05 8.19
CA ALA A 285 -10.63 20.92 7.18
C ALA A 285 -11.81 20.22 6.48
N LYS A 286 -12.73 20.99 5.91
CA LYS A 286 -13.89 20.53 5.14
C LYS A 286 -14.03 21.31 3.85
N GLY A 287 -14.68 20.69 2.86
CA GLY A 287 -14.81 21.24 1.51
C GLY A 287 -13.60 20.88 0.64
N ASP A 288 -13.55 21.46 -0.57
CA ASP A 288 -12.58 21.07 -1.60
C ASP A 288 -11.22 21.73 -1.44
N ALA A 289 -11.14 22.82 -0.65
CA ALA A 289 -9.88 23.52 -0.42
C ALA A 289 -9.04 22.82 0.65
N PRO A 290 -7.70 22.74 0.48
CA PRO A 290 -6.81 22.11 1.45
C PRO A 290 -6.89 22.67 2.88
N GLY A 291 -7.44 23.86 3.03
CA GLY A 291 -7.49 24.55 4.32
C GLY A 291 -6.13 25.08 4.75
N GLU A 292 -6.10 25.69 5.94
CA GLU A 292 -4.90 26.31 6.50
C GLU A 292 -4.35 25.47 7.66
N ALA A 293 -3.04 25.53 7.84
CA ALA A 293 -2.42 24.96 9.01
C ALA A 293 -2.98 25.65 10.28
N PRO A 294 -3.29 24.90 11.34
CA PRO A 294 -3.71 25.49 12.60
C PRO A 294 -2.69 26.53 13.07
N ALA A 295 -3.16 27.70 13.54
CA ALA A 295 -2.27 28.71 14.07
C ALA A 295 -1.37 28.10 15.15
N SER A 296 -0.06 28.24 14.99
CA SER A 296 0.92 27.77 15.94
C SER A 296 0.74 28.54 17.27
N GLY A 297 0.16 27.87 18.27
CA GLY A 297 0.25 28.31 19.63
C GLY A 297 -0.89 29.15 20.16
N SER A 298 -1.80 28.54 20.86
CA SER A 298 -2.06 29.06 22.22
C SER A 298 -1.78 27.89 23.18
N ARG A 299 -0.53 27.74 23.61
CA ARG A 299 -0.29 27.25 24.95
C ARG A 299 -1.09 28.19 25.87
N ARG A 300 -2.34 27.81 26.17
CA ARG A 300 -3.03 28.43 27.31
C ARG A 300 -2.14 28.14 28.50
N THR A 301 -1.31 29.11 28.86
CA THR A 301 -0.73 29.25 30.19
C THR A 301 -1.89 29.05 31.16
N ARG A 302 -1.91 27.92 31.86
CA ARG A 302 -2.73 27.80 33.04
C ARG A 302 -2.23 28.85 34.00
N GLY A 303 -2.97 29.97 34.10
CA GLY A 303 -2.84 30.86 35.20
C GLY A 303 -3.07 30.08 36.49
N ARG A 304 -2.21 30.33 37.44
CA ARG A 304 -2.24 29.81 38.79
C ARG A 304 -3.55 30.15 39.47
#